data_bf5feea04772de8fe7a8c0a07d60a5e0
#
_entry.id   bf5feea04772de8fe7a8c0a07d60a5e0
#
_cell.length_a   1.000
_cell.length_b   1.000
_cell.length_c   1.000
_cell.angle_alpha   90.00
_cell.angle_beta   90.00
_cell.angle_gamma   90.00
#
_symmetry.space_group_name_H-M   'P 1'
#
loop_
_entity.id
_entity.type
_entity.pdbx_description
1 polymer ?
#
loop_
_entity_poly.entity_id
_entity_poly.type
_entity_poly.pdbx_seq_one_letter_code
_entity_poly.pdbx_strand_id
1 'polypeptide(L)'
;AVGDWIDPSNILNYEQAWGSPIITQEIIEGYAKAGYSSLRIPVSWGNLLSDDFKVHPDLMDRVEKILNWTLDCGMVAIINIHHENEWIKQVPTDSKAKEKFTSIWKQICERFEKYGDHLLFEPMNEIGYDEIWTPWGGSEADKAKALGYVNDLNQLFVDIVRNSGGNNAKRHLLVEIYNTNLEYAYD
;
A
#
# COMPACT_ATOMS: atom_id res chain seq x y z
N ALA A 1 7.55 7.04 4.42
CA ALA A 1 7.19 5.62 4.33
C ALA A 1 8.44 4.75 4.47
N VAL A 2 8.27 3.50 4.85
CA VAL A 2 9.34 2.48 4.80
C VAL A 2 9.67 2.23 3.34
N GLY A 3 10.94 2.26 2.96
CA GLY A 3 11.37 2.07 1.57
C GLY A 3 11.43 3.33 0.69
N ASP A 4 11.15 4.52 1.22
CA ASP A 4 11.11 5.76 0.44
C ASP A 4 12.46 6.21 -0.12
N TRP A 5 13.55 5.79 0.47
CA TRP A 5 14.87 6.20 0.04
C TRP A 5 15.73 5.01 -0.37
N ILE A 6 16.57 5.20 -1.37
CA ILE A 6 17.46 4.14 -1.85
C ILE A 6 18.83 4.29 -1.21
N ASP A 7 19.11 3.49 -0.19
CA ASP A 7 20.45 3.24 0.32
C ASP A 7 20.69 1.72 0.35
N PRO A 8 21.30 1.15 -0.71
CA PRO A 8 21.52 -0.30 -0.79
C PRO A 8 22.37 -0.87 0.34
N SER A 9 23.09 -0.01 1.08
CA SER A 9 23.97 -0.44 2.17
C SER A 9 23.25 -0.54 3.52
N ASN A 10 22.09 0.11 3.69
CA ASN A 10 21.37 0.13 4.96
C ASN A 10 19.89 0.43 4.78
N ILE A 11 19.05 -0.61 4.88
CA ILE A 11 17.60 -0.49 4.72
C ILE A 11 16.94 0.41 5.76
N LEU A 12 17.54 0.60 6.93
CA LEU A 12 16.98 1.48 7.94
C LEU A 12 17.03 2.96 7.53
N ASN A 13 17.95 3.33 6.63
CA ASN A 13 18.00 4.69 6.08
C ASN A 13 16.78 5.00 5.22
N TYR A 14 16.10 4.00 4.68
CA TYR A 14 14.87 4.17 3.88
C TYR A 14 13.71 4.79 4.67
N GLU A 15 13.74 4.68 5.98
CA GLU A 15 12.71 5.26 6.87
C GLU A 15 12.96 6.75 7.15
N GLN A 16 14.15 7.23 6.88
CA GLN A 16 14.62 8.57 7.25
C GLN A 16 14.54 9.59 6.11
N ALA A 17 14.00 9.23 4.98
CA ALA A 17 13.94 10.09 3.78
C ALA A 17 13.36 11.49 4.05
N TRP A 18 12.44 11.60 4.98
CA TRP A 18 11.75 12.85 5.34
C TRP A 18 12.20 13.42 6.69
N GLY A 19 13.38 13.05 7.17
CA GLY A 19 13.87 13.45 8.49
C GLY A 19 13.17 12.74 9.65
N SER A 20 12.43 11.69 9.37
CA SER A 20 11.79 10.87 10.41
C SER A 20 12.81 10.02 11.15
N PRO A 21 12.58 9.70 12.43
CA PRO A 21 13.43 8.75 13.15
C PRO A 21 13.27 7.34 12.55
N ILE A 22 14.27 6.49 12.79
CA ILE A 22 14.13 5.05 12.57
C ILE A 22 13.02 4.53 13.47
N ILE A 23 12.10 3.75 12.91
CA ILE A 23 10.98 3.16 13.67
C ILE A 23 11.55 2.12 14.65
N THR A 24 11.28 2.29 15.94
CA THR A 24 11.66 1.34 17.00
C THR A 24 10.41 0.77 17.66
N GLN A 25 10.60 -0.31 18.41
CA GLN A 25 9.51 -0.91 19.18
C GLN A 25 8.95 0.09 20.21
N GLU A 26 9.81 0.87 20.86
CA GLU A 26 9.41 1.86 21.85
C GLU A 26 8.52 2.96 21.26
N ILE A 27 8.75 3.34 19.98
CA ILE A 27 7.89 4.28 19.27
C ILE A 27 6.49 3.67 19.09
N ILE A 28 6.40 2.42 18.66
CA ILE A 28 5.14 1.71 18.49
C ILE A 28 4.38 1.55 19.81
N GLU A 29 5.10 1.14 20.87
CA GLU A 29 4.53 1.07 22.23
C GLU A 29 4.06 2.43 22.72
N GLY A 30 4.76 3.51 22.36
CA GLY A 30 4.37 4.88 22.66
C GLY A 30 3.01 5.24 22.06
N TYR A 31 2.74 4.86 20.81
CA TYR A 31 1.42 5.04 20.19
C TYR A 31 0.33 4.24 20.92
N ALA A 32 0.57 2.98 21.25
CA ALA A 32 -0.38 2.18 21.99
C ALA A 32 -0.68 2.77 23.39
N LYS A 33 0.35 3.23 24.12
CA LYS A 33 0.20 3.92 25.42
C LYS A 33 -0.57 5.23 25.30
N ALA A 34 -0.46 5.92 24.16
CA ALA A 34 -1.22 7.14 23.87
C ALA A 34 -2.69 6.86 23.50
N GLY A 35 -3.10 5.60 23.44
CA GLY A 35 -4.49 5.19 23.18
C GLY A 35 -4.85 4.96 21.71
N TYR A 36 -3.87 4.90 20.80
CA TYR A 36 -4.12 4.52 19.44
C TYR A 36 -4.45 3.03 19.34
N SER A 37 -5.51 2.70 18.60
CA SER A 37 -5.96 1.32 18.37
C SER A 37 -5.55 0.75 17.03
N SER A 38 -4.98 1.57 16.16
CA SER A 38 -4.50 1.15 14.84
C SER A 38 -3.27 1.95 14.43
N LEU A 39 -2.44 1.34 13.58
CA LEU A 39 -1.27 1.95 12.98
C LEU A 39 -1.24 1.64 11.47
N ARG A 40 -1.23 2.68 10.66
CA ARG A 40 -0.97 2.56 9.23
C ARG A 40 0.53 2.62 8.99
N ILE A 41 1.05 1.61 8.32
CA ILE A 41 2.47 1.44 7.98
C ILE A 41 2.62 1.68 6.48
N PRO A 42 2.90 2.92 6.05
CA PRO A 42 3.13 3.23 4.64
C PRO A 42 4.41 2.57 4.14
N VAL A 43 4.36 1.90 2.99
CA VAL A 43 5.51 1.19 2.42
C VAL A 43 5.67 1.52 0.93
N SER A 44 6.87 1.94 0.54
CA SER A 44 7.27 2.12 -0.86
C SER A 44 8.08 0.91 -1.31
N TRP A 45 7.41 -0.04 -1.93
CA TRP A 45 7.98 -1.34 -2.32
C TRP A 45 8.82 -1.26 -3.57
N GLY A 46 8.45 -0.35 -4.50
CA GLY A 46 8.99 -0.29 -5.83
C GLY A 46 10.46 0.15 -5.91
N ASN A 47 10.97 0.82 -4.87
CA ASN A 47 12.36 1.25 -4.81
C ASN A 47 13.34 0.08 -4.57
N LEU A 48 12.84 -1.04 -4.07
CA LEU A 48 13.61 -2.21 -3.68
C LEU A 48 13.09 -3.47 -4.37
N LEU A 49 12.86 -3.36 -5.68
CA LEU A 49 12.49 -4.47 -6.56
C LEU A 49 13.67 -4.86 -7.45
N SER A 50 13.81 -6.15 -7.69
CA SER A 50 14.63 -6.65 -8.80
C SER A 50 13.95 -6.42 -10.15
N ASP A 51 14.68 -6.69 -11.25
CA ASP A 51 14.15 -6.53 -12.61
C ASP A 51 12.92 -7.42 -12.90
N ASP A 52 12.78 -8.54 -12.18
CA ASP A 52 11.64 -9.46 -12.23
C ASP A 52 10.57 -9.17 -11.15
N PHE A 53 10.57 -7.96 -10.62
CA PHE A 53 9.63 -7.45 -9.64
C PHE A 53 9.59 -8.22 -8.31
N LYS A 54 10.71 -8.78 -7.88
CA LYS A 54 10.81 -9.36 -6.54
C LYS A 54 11.21 -8.30 -5.53
N VAL A 55 10.45 -8.25 -4.45
CA VAL A 55 10.72 -7.38 -3.29
C VAL A 55 11.99 -7.85 -2.60
N HIS A 56 12.88 -6.90 -2.28
CA HIS A 56 14.08 -7.22 -1.52
C HIS A 56 13.74 -7.85 -0.16
N PRO A 57 14.37 -8.97 0.22
CA PRO A 57 14.05 -9.67 1.46
C PRO A 57 14.13 -8.79 2.71
N ASP A 58 15.15 -7.95 2.81
CA ASP A 58 15.34 -7.07 3.97
C ASP A 58 14.20 -6.06 4.15
N LEU A 59 13.60 -5.56 3.03
CA LEU A 59 12.43 -4.70 3.11
C LEU A 59 11.22 -5.47 3.64
N MET A 60 11.00 -6.67 3.11
CA MET A 60 9.89 -7.53 3.55
C MET A 60 10.03 -7.88 5.05
N ASP A 61 11.22 -8.27 5.48
CA ASP A 61 11.53 -8.59 6.88
C ASP A 61 11.38 -7.35 7.80
N ARG A 62 11.76 -6.18 7.30
CA ARG A 62 11.61 -4.94 8.05
C ARG A 62 10.15 -4.55 8.24
N VAL A 63 9.34 -4.65 7.20
CA VAL A 63 7.90 -4.39 7.28
C VAL A 63 7.24 -5.38 8.24
N GLU A 64 7.57 -6.66 8.16
CA GLU A 64 7.04 -7.67 9.07
C GLU A 64 7.43 -7.41 10.53
N LYS A 65 8.65 -6.94 10.77
CA LYS A 65 9.10 -6.58 12.11
C LYS A 65 8.28 -5.45 12.72
N ILE A 66 8.02 -4.38 11.96
CA ILE A 66 7.19 -3.25 12.40
C ILE A 66 5.73 -3.72 12.61
N LEU A 67 5.22 -4.54 11.69
CA LEU A 67 3.92 -5.16 11.81
C LEU A 67 3.78 -5.95 13.12
N ASN A 68 4.75 -6.82 13.42
CA ASN A 68 4.71 -7.64 14.63
C ASN A 68 4.70 -6.77 15.89
N TRP A 69 5.53 -5.74 15.99
CA TRP A 69 5.48 -4.80 17.12
C TRP A 69 4.11 -4.13 17.27
N THR A 70 3.45 -3.81 16.14
CA THR A 70 2.11 -3.22 16.15
C THR A 70 1.08 -4.20 16.71
N LEU A 71 1.10 -5.43 16.22
CA LEU A 71 0.17 -6.49 16.65
C LEU A 71 0.42 -6.91 18.12
N ASP A 72 1.67 -6.99 18.55
CA ASP A 72 2.05 -7.31 19.93
C ASP A 72 1.54 -6.26 20.93
N CYS A 73 1.33 -5.03 20.48
CA CYS A 73 0.68 -3.98 21.26
C CYS A 73 -0.85 -4.05 21.24
N GLY A 74 -1.45 -5.05 20.57
CA GLY A 74 -2.90 -5.19 20.43
C GLY A 74 -3.55 -4.22 19.43
N MET A 75 -2.76 -3.50 18.64
CA MET A 75 -3.25 -2.57 17.62
C MET A 75 -3.56 -3.31 16.31
N VAL A 76 -4.45 -2.73 15.51
CA VAL A 76 -4.67 -3.11 14.12
C VAL A 76 -3.59 -2.49 13.26
N ALA A 77 -2.99 -3.26 12.38
CA ALA A 77 -2.00 -2.79 11.41
C ALA A 77 -2.60 -2.70 10.01
N ILE A 78 -2.24 -1.65 9.28
CA ILE A 78 -2.63 -1.44 7.88
C ILE A 78 -1.35 -1.27 7.07
N ILE A 79 -1.13 -2.09 6.06
CA ILE A 79 -0.01 -1.96 5.12
C ILE A 79 -0.51 -1.65 3.71
N ASN A 80 0.25 -0.82 2.97
CA ASN A 80 -0.12 -0.40 1.62
C ASN A 80 1.08 -0.33 0.67
N ILE A 81 0.81 0.11 -0.58
CA ILE A 81 1.82 0.67 -1.48
C ILE A 81 1.68 2.18 -1.41
N HIS A 82 2.77 2.92 -1.06
CA HIS A 82 2.67 4.33 -0.71
C HIS A 82 3.18 5.27 -1.81
N HIS A 83 4.38 5.81 -1.75
CA HIS A 83 4.86 6.86 -2.67
C HIS A 83 5.24 6.33 -4.06
N GLU A 84 4.30 5.74 -4.79
CA GLU A 84 4.54 5.06 -6.07
C GLU A 84 3.52 5.41 -7.16
N ASN A 85 2.84 6.54 -7.01
CA ASN A 85 1.72 6.93 -7.86
C ASN A 85 2.05 6.98 -9.35
N GLU A 86 3.29 7.39 -9.72
CA GLU A 86 3.69 7.57 -11.11
C GLU A 86 3.53 6.30 -11.96
N TRP A 87 3.94 5.14 -11.43
CA TRP A 87 3.79 3.89 -12.16
C TRP A 87 2.44 3.19 -11.87
N ILE A 88 1.87 3.37 -10.67
CA ILE A 88 0.55 2.78 -10.34
C ILE A 88 -0.54 3.34 -11.26
N LYS A 89 -0.51 4.63 -11.56
CA LYS A 89 -1.44 5.25 -12.52
C LYS A 89 -1.41 4.61 -13.92
N GLN A 90 -0.34 3.93 -14.28
CA GLN A 90 -0.21 3.26 -15.58
C GLN A 90 -0.85 1.87 -15.58
N VAL A 91 -1.14 1.27 -14.43
CA VAL A 91 -1.64 -0.11 -14.31
C VAL A 91 -2.89 -0.39 -15.18
N PRO A 92 -3.88 0.51 -15.30
CA PRO A 92 -5.03 0.26 -16.13
C PRO A 92 -4.72 0.18 -17.64
N THR A 93 -3.59 0.74 -18.08
CA THR A 93 -3.27 0.89 -19.51
C THR A 93 -1.95 0.26 -19.94
N ASP A 94 -1.08 -0.11 -18.99
CA ASP A 94 0.22 -0.70 -19.24
C ASP A 94 0.36 -2.08 -18.60
N SER A 95 0.63 -3.08 -19.42
CA SER A 95 0.73 -4.48 -18.98
C SER A 95 1.91 -4.74 -18.03
N LYS A 96 3.03 -4.02 -18.19
CA LYS A 96 4.20 -4.16 -17.33
C LYS A 96 3.96 -3.54 -15.96
N ALA A 97 3.29 -2.39 -15.90
CA ALA A 97 2.85 -1.80 -14.65
C ALA A 97 1.86 -2.71 -13.91
N LYS A 98 0.92 -3.34 -14.65
CA LYS A 98 -0.01 -4.33 -14.10
C LYS A 98 0.70 -5.57 -13.57
N GLU A 99 1.71 -6.07 -14.28
CA GLU A 99 2.53 -7.19 -13.83
C GLU A 99 3.29 -6.82 -12.54
N LYS A 100 3.90 -5.64 -12.47
CA LYS A 100 4.59 -5.12 -11.28
C LYS A 100 3.65 -5.06 -10.08
N PHE A 101 2.49 -4.44 -10.21
CA PHE A 101 1.48 -4.34 -9.16
C PHE A 101 1.04 -5.71 -8.67
N THR A 102 0.76 -6.61 -9.62
CA THR A 102 0.34 -7.98 -9.32
C THR A 102 1.43 -8.75 -8.58
N SER A 103 2.69 -8.61 -9.01
CA SER A 103 3.84 -9.29 -8.38
C SER A 103 4.04 -8.83 -6.94
N ILE A 104 4.01 -7.51 -6.68
CA ILE A 104 4.16 -6.97 -5.32
C ILE A 104 3.05 -7.50 -4.41
N TRP A 105 1.79 -7.38 -4.82
CA TRP A 105 0.66 -7.84 -3.99
C TRP A 105 0.65 -9.34 -3.77
N LYS A 106 1.05 -10.16 -4.73
CA LYS A 106 1.20 -11.61 -4.53
C LYS A 106 2.24 -11.94 -3.46
N GLN A 107 3.38 -11.28 -3.47
CA GLN A 107 4.44 -11.48 -2.47
C GLN A 107 4.00 -11.03 -1.07
N ILE A 108 3.29 -9.88 -0.97
CA ILE A 108 2.68 -9.43 0.28
C ILE A 108 1.67 -10.47 0.79
N CYS A 109 0.78 -10.93 -0.08
CA CYS A 109 -0.21 -11.95 0.26
C CYS A 109 0.40 -13.25 0.75
N GLU A 110 1.44 -13.73 0.08
CA GLU A 110 2.18 -14.96 0.46
C GLU A 110 2.87 -14.80 1.82
N ARG A 111 3.59 -13.69 2.02
CA ARG A 111 4.31 -13.44 3.27
C ARG A 111 3.38 -13.36 4.46
N PHE A 112 2.24 -12.70 4.30
CA PHE A 112 1.33 -12.38 5.40
C PHE A 112 0.06 -13.26 5.43
N GLU A 113 0.01 -14.34 4.68
CA GLU A 113 -1.15 -15.24 4.57
C GLU A 113 -1.71 -15.67 5.93
N LYS A 114 -0.82 -16.00 6.87
CA LYS A 114 -1.18 -16.55 8.18
C LYS A 114 -1.58 -15.53 9.23
N TYR A 115 -1.36 -14.24 8.96
CA TYR A 115 -1.76 -13.18 9.89
C TYR A 115 -3.28 -13.05 9.98
N GLY A 116 -3.78 -12.82 11.20
CA GLY A 116 -5.21 -12.72 11.48
C GLY A 116 -5.86 -11.42 10.99
N ASP A 117 -7.04 -11.17 11.51
CA ASP A 117 -7.94 -10.06 11.14
C ASP A 117 -7.47 -8.68 11.62
N HIS A 118 -6.47 -8.61 12.50
CA HIS A 118 -5.83 -7.37 12.91
C HIS A 118 -4.80 -6.85 11.87
N LEU A 119 -4.56 -7.56 10.78
CA LEU A 119 -3.81 -7.04 9.63
C LEU A 119 -4.75 -6.75 8.49
N LEU A 120 -4.79 -5.49 8.06
CA LEU A 120 -5.54 -5.00 6.91
C LEU A 120 -4.60 -4.66 5.77
N PHE A 121 -5.09 -4.78 4.54
CA PHE A 121 -4.39 -4.36 3.33
C PHE A 121 -5.11 -3.19 2.68
N GLU A 122 -4.33 -2.26 2.14
CA GLU A 122 -4.77 -1.09 1.40
C GLU A 122 -3.99 -1.02 0.07
N PRO A 123 -4.62 -0.88 -1.10
CA PRO A 123 -3.97 -1.17 -2.39
C PRO A 123 -2.89 -0.18 -2.77
N MET A 124 -3.06 1.09 -2.46
CA MET A 124 -2.29 2.22 -2.98
C MET A 124 -2.46 3.44 -2.07
N ASN A 125 -1.95 4.61 -2.48
CA ASN A 125 -2.07 5.85 -1.72
C ASN A 125 -2.43 7.02 -2.65
N GLU A 126 -3.54 7.71 -2.37
CA GLU A 126 -3.92 8.98 -2.98
C GLU A 126 -3.87 8.98 -4.52
N ILE A 127 -4.48 7.96 -5.14
CA ILE A 127 -4.51 7.88 -6.61
C ILE A 127 -5.63 8.74 -7.19
N GLY A 128 -5.22 9.62 -8.10
CA GLY A 128 -6.09 10.42 -8.95
C GLY A 128 -5.48 10.55 -10.33
N TYR A 129 -6.28 10.92 -11.33
CA TYR A 129 -5.89 11.06 -12.73
C TYR A 129 -6.17 12.49 -13.19
N ASP A 130 -5.54 13.48 -12.53
CA ASP A 130 -5.74 14.91 -12.78
C ASP A 130 -5.39 15.31 -14.23
N GLU A 131 -4.56 14.54 -14.90
CA GLU A 131 -4.26 14.67 -16.32
C GLU A 131 -5.43 14.28 -17.24
N ILE A 132 -6.42 13.54 -16.73
CA ILE A 132 -7.63 13.15 -17.46
C ILE A 132 -8.80 14.05 -17.03
N TRP A 133 -9.00 14.20 -15.72
CA TRP A 133 -10.13 14.92 -15.17
C TRP A 133 -9.82 15.55 -13.80
N THR A 134 -10.35 16.76 -13.61
CA THR A 134 -10.33 17.44 -12.31
C THR A 134 -11.72 18.03 -12.01
N PRO A 135 -12.05 18.36 -10.75
CA PRO A 135 -13.31 19.03 -10.40
C PRO A 135 -13.50 20.39 -11.08
N TRP A 136 -12.43 20.99 -11.57
CA TRP A 136 -12.45 22.32 -12.22
C TRP A 136 -12.40 22.27 -13.75
N GLY A 137 -12.30 21.09 -14.34
CA GLY A 137 -12.26 20.93 -15.80
C GLY A 137 -12.23 19.47 -16.25
N GLY A 138 -12.88 19.22 -17.38
CA GLY A 138 -13.06 17.93 -17.98
C GLY A 138 -14.54 17.63 -18.26
N SER A 139 -14.79 16.68 -19.16
CA SER A 139 -16.14 16.24 -19.46
C SER A 139 -16.61 15.15 -18.48
N GLU A 140 -17.92 14.86 -18.46
CA GLU A 140 -18.45 13.72 -17.71
C GLU A 140 -17.85 12.37 -18.18
N ALA A 141 -17.50 12.26 -19.47
CA ALA A 141 -16.82 11.09 -20.00
C ALA A 141 -15.38 10.97 -19.46
N ASP A 142 -14.67 12.08 -19.30
CA ASP A 142 -13.33 12.09 -18.70
C ASP A 142 -13.42 11.75 -17.20
N LYS A 143 -14.42 12.30 -16.48
CA LYS A 143 -14.72 11.93 -15.09
C LYS A 143 -14.93 10.42 -14.97
N ALA A 144 -15.86 9.87 -15.73
CA ALA A 144 -16.17 8.44 -15.71
C ALA A 144 -14.93 7.57 -16.00
N LYS A 145 -14.09 8.00 -16.93
CA LYS A 145 -12.83 7.31 -17.26
C LYS A 145 -11.84 7.35 -16.10
N ALA A 146 -11.62 8.51 -15.49
CA ALA A 146 -10.67 8.68 -14.38
C ALA A 146 -11.10 7.88 -13.15
N LEU A 147 -12.38 7.93 -12.78
CA LEU A 147 -12.95 7.14 -11.69
C LEU A 147 -12.91 5.63 -12.01
N GLY A 148 -13.20 5.26 -13.25
CA GLY A 148 -13.11 3.87 -13.71
C GLY A 148 -11.73 3.28 -13.52
N TYR A 149 -10.66 4.03 -13.75
CA TYR A 149 -9.29 3.56 -13.53
C TYR A 149 -8.99 3.27 -12.05
N VAL A 150 -9.49 4.08 -11.12
CA VAL A 150 -9.34 3.81 -9.68
C VAL A 150 -10.13 2.56 -9.29
N ASN A 151 -11.34 2.39 -9.82
CA ASN A 151 -12.15 1.20 -9.60
C ASN A 151 -11.49 -0.07 -10.15
N ASP A 152 -10.89 0.00 -11.33
CA ASP A 152 -10.14 -1.12 -11.93
C ASP A 152 -8.93 -1.52 -11.07
N LEU A 153 -8.21 -0.55 -10.52
CA LEU A 153 -7.11 -0.79 -9.59
C LEU A 153 -7.59 -1.48 -8.30
N ASN A 154 -8.65 -0.97 -7.70
CA ASN A 154 -9.27 -1.57 -6.52
C ASN A 154 -9.73 -3.00 -6.80
N GLN A 155 -10.40 -3.24 -7.92
CA GLN A 155 -10.89 -4.57 -8.29
C GLN A 155 -9.74 -5.55 -8.52
N LEU A 156 -8.69 -5.12 -9.24
CA LEU A 156 -7.49 -5.93 -9.44
C LEU A 156 -6.85 -6.34 -8.10
N PHE A 157 -6.71 -5.39 -7.17
CA PHE A 157 -6.20 -5.65 -5.85
C PHE A 157 -7.06 -6.66 -5.08
N VAL A 158 -8.37 -6.44 -5.03
CA VAL A 158 -9.31 -7.35 -4.34
C VAL A 158 -9.20 -8.76 -4.92
N ASP A 159 -9.16 -8.89 -6.23
CA ASP A 159 -9.04 -10.19 -6.92
C ASP A 159 -7.74 -10.90 -6.55
N ILE A 160 -6.59 -10.19 -6.56
CA ILE A 160 -5.30 -10.76 -6.16
C ILE A 160 -5.37 -11.28 -4.73
N VAL A 161 -5.85 -10.46 -3.79
CA VAL A 161 -5.87 -10.82 -2.37
C VAL A 161 -6.83 -11.98 -2.13
N ARG A 162 -8.05 -11.93 -2.65
CA ARG A 162 -9.06 -12.99 -2.44
C ARG A 162 -8.64 -14.34 -3.03
N ASN A 163 -7.95 -14.33 -4.17
CA ASN A 163 -7.47 -15.55 -4.83
C ASN A 163 -6.17 -16.11 -4.25
N SER A 164 -5.50 -15.40 -3.34
CA SER A 164 -4.26 -15.88 -2.71
C SER A 164 -4.47 -16.92 -1.60
N GLY A 165 -5.70 -17.10 -1.13
CA GLY A 165 -6.04 -18.14 -0.15
C GLY A 165 -5.76 -17.76 1.31
N GLY A 166 -5.75 -18.78 2.18
CA GLY A 166 -5.51 -18.62 3.62
C GLY A 166 -6.42 -17.57 4.27
N ASN A 167 -5.88 -16.79 5.20
CA ASN A 167 -6.59 -15.70 5.85
C ASN A 167 -6.91 -14.54 4.91
N ASN A 168 -6.21 -14.43 3.78
CA ASN A 168 -6.45 -13.38 2.78
C ASN A 168 -7.84 -13.48 2.15
N ALA A 169 -8.42 -14.69 2.08
CA ALA A 169 -9.79 -14.89 1.59
C ALA A 169 -10.85 -14.12 2.40
N LYS A 170 -10.56 -13.80 3.67
CA LYS A 170 -11.46 -13.10 4.60
C LYS A 170 -10.88 -11.78 5.15
N ARG A 171 -9.64 -11.45 4.81
CA ARG A 171 -8.95 -10.26 5.31
C ARG A 171 -9.76 -9.00 5.03
N HIS A 172 -9.82 -8.09 5.99
CA HIS A 172 -10.35 -6.76 5.74
C HIS A 172 -9.46 -5.99 4.77
N LEU A 173 -10.08 -5.43 3.75
CA LEU A 173 -9.41 -4.62 2.74
C LEU A 173 -9.98 -3.21 2.80
N LEU A 174 -9.09 -2.23 2.77
CA LEU A 174 -9.45 -0.85 2.51
C LEU A 174 -9.31 -0.64 1.00
N VAL A 175 -10.28 0.02 0.39
CA VAL A 175 -10.21 0.41 -1.03
C VAL A 175 -10.14 1.92 -1.11
N GLU A 176 -9.41 2.41 -2.11
CA GLU A 176 -9.22 3.84 -2.29
C GLU A 176 -10.39 4.48 -3.01
N ILE A 177 -10.70 5.70 -2.62
CA ILE A 177 -11.57 6.60 -3.38
C ILE A 177 -10.71 7.54 -4.22
N TYR A 178 -11.27 8.06 -5.30
CA TYR A 178 -10.56 8.94 -6.20
C TYR A 178 -9.92 10.12 -5.45
N ASN A 179 -8.60 10.23 -5.53
CA ASN A 179 -7.81 11.31 -4.94
C ASN A 179 -8.16 11.62 -3.47
N THR A 180 -8.50 10.57 -2.69
CA THR A 180 -8.94 10.64 -1.27
C THR A 180 -10.12 11.59 -1.00
N ASN A 181 -10.89 11.93 -2.02
CA ASN A 181 -12.02 12.84 -1.88
C ASN A 181 -13.34 12.10 -1.67
N LEU A 182 -13.97 12.29 -0.49
CA LEU A 182 -15.22 11.65 -0.10
C LEU A 182 -16.40 11.95 -1.04
N GLU A 183 -16.36 13.05 -1.81
CA GLU A 183 -17.40 13.36 -2.79
C GLU A 183 -17.53 12.28 -3.88
N TYR A 184 -16.46 11.51 -4.12
CA TYR A 184 -16.41 10.47 -5.15
C TYR A 184 -16.53 9.04 -4.57
N ALA A 185 -16.92 8.90 -3.32
CA ALA A 185 -17.05 7.59 -2.67
C ALA A 185 -18.23 6.76 -3.20
N TYR A 186 -19.15 7.37 -3.92
CA TYR A 186 -20.38 6.76 -4.44
C TYR A 186 -20.51 6.84 -5.97
N ASP A 187 -19.49 7.31 -6.67
CA ASP A 187 -19.49 7.48 -8.13
C ASP A 187 -18.97 6.24 -8.92
#